data_551330780932355b5eb70114cfdca81d
#
_entry.id   551330780932355b5eb70114cfdca81d
#
_cell.length_a   1.000
_cell.length_b   1.000
_cell.length_c   1.000
_cell.angle_alpha   90.00
_cell.angle_beta   90.00
_cell.angle_gamma   90.00
#
_symmetry.space_group_name_H-M   'P 1'
#
loop_
_entity.id
_entity.type
_entity.pdbx_description
1 polymer ?
#
loop_
_entity_poly.entity_id
_entity_poly.type
_entity_poly.pdbx_seq_one_letter_code
_entity_poly.pdbx_strand_id
1 'polypeptide(L)' 'MVIETITLILYMGGDVAEHTAFEQIAKCLKAKRTIERNLYKKSTSVRYACENKTVEISKNADGTNYIVRIVK' A
#
# COMPACT_ATOMS: atom_id res chain seq x y z
N MET A 1 -15.19 -5.28 6.66
CA MET A 1 -14.64 -4.90 7.97
C MET A 1 -13.70 -3.72 7.79
N VAL A 2 -13.80 -2.73 8.66
CA VAL A 2 -12.96 -1.53 8.60
C VAL A 2 -11.92 -1.61 9.69
N ILE A 3 -10.65 -1.46 9.33
CA ILE A 3 -9.53 -1.49 10.27
C ILE A 3 -8.56 -0.35 9.97
N GLU A 4 -7.72 -0.04 10.97
CA GLU A 4 -6.62 0.88 10.81
C GLU A 4 -5.34 0.06 10.66
N THR A 5 -4.58 0.29 9.59
CA THR A 5 -3.39 -0.50 9.32
C THR A 5 -2.36 0.32 8.55
N ILE A 6 -1.11 -0.15 8.58
CA ILE A 6 -0.06 0.44 7.76
C ILE A 6 -0.33 0.06 6.31
N THR A 7 -0.39 1.04 5.44
CA THR A 7 -0.74 0.83 4.04
C THR A 7 0.37 1.37 3.14
N LEU A 8 0.88 0.51 2.27
CA LEU A 8 1.79 0.94 1.20
C LEU A 8 0.94 1.45 0.05
N ILE A 9 1.09 2.72 -0.28
CA ILE A 9 0.30 3.37 -1.32
C ILE A 9 1.19 3.72 -2.48
N LEU A 10 0.76 3.36 -3.68
CA LEU A 10 1.40 3.80 -4.91
C LEU A 10 0.63 4.99 -5.46
N TYR A 11 1.33 6.11 -5.61
CA TYR A 11 0.80 7.31 -6.23
C TYR A 11 1.36 7.45 -7.65
N MET A 12 0.48 7.63 -8.61
CA MET A 12 0.84 7.89 -10.01
C MET A 12 0.19 9.18 -10.45
N GLY A 13 1.02 10.18 -10.79
CA GLY A 13 0.51 11.47 -11.20
C GLY A 13 -0.31 12.19 -10.13
N GLY A 14 -0.05 11.91 -8.86
CA GLY A 14 -0.79 12.49 -7.74
C GLY A 14 -2.00 11.70 -7.27
N ASP A 15 -2.39 10.67 -8.00
CA ASP A 15 -3.55 9.84 -7.66
C ASP A 15 -3.13 8.50 -7.09
N VAL A 16 -3.96 7.95 -6.20
CA VAL A 16 -3.73 6.61 -5.64
C VAL A 16 -4.03 5.58 -6.72
N ALA A 17 -2.98 4.83 -7.13
CA ALA A 17 -3.12 3.78 -8.14
C ALA A 17 -3.27 2.40 -7.50
N GLU A 18 -2.53 2.13 -6.42
CA GLU A 18 -2.56 0.84 -5.74
C GLU A 18 -2.38 1.03 -4.24
N HIS A 19 -2.84 0.04 -3.48
CA HIS A 19 -2.64 0.02 -2.02
C HIS A 19 -2.50 -1.42 -1.55
N THR A 20 -1.64 -1.63 -0.55
CA THR A 20 -1.39 -2.95 0.04
C THR A 20 -1.27 -2.78 1.55
N ALA A 21 -1.97 -3.63 2.30
CA ALA A 21 -1.92 -3.59 3.76
C ALA A 21 -0.74 -4.38 4.31
N PHE A 22 -0.11 -3.83 5.35
CA PHE A 22 0.96 -4.50 6.09
C PHE A 22 0.66 -4.43 7.58
N GLU A 23 1.02 -5.48 8.29
CA GLU A 23 0.81 -5.54 9.73
C GLU A 23 1.80 -4.68 10.51
N GLN A 24 2.99 -4.47 9.96
CA GLN A 24 4.08 -3.76 10.63
C GLN A 24 4.69 -2.73 9.68
N ILE A 25 5.04 -1.57 10.26
CA ILE A 25 5.69 -0.50 9.50
C ILE A 25 7.02 -0.95 8.91
N ALA A 26 7.78 -1.79 9.65
CA ALA A 26 9.06 -2.28 9.17
C ALA A 26 8.92 -3.10 7.89
N LYS A 27 7.88 -3.91 7.79
CA LYS A 27 7.61 -4.71 6.59
C LYS A 27 7.22 -3.81 5.41
N CYS A 28 6.41 -2.79 5.66
CA CYS A 28 6.01 -1.83 4.64
C CYS A 28 7.22 -1.07 4.10
N LEU A 29 8.08 -0.58 4.98
CA LEU A 29 9.27 0.16 4.58
C LEU A 29 10.25 -0.71 3.80
N LYS A 30 10.38 -1.98 4.16
CA LYS A 30 11.22 -2.93 3.44
C LYS A 30 10.69 -3.15 2.02
N ALA A 31 9.38 -3.36 1.87
CA ALA A 31 8.74 -3.53 0.58
C ALA A 31 8.90 -2.26 -0.28
N LYS A 32 8.66 -1.10 0.31
CA LYS A 32 8.81 0.20 -0.35
C LYS A 32 10.24 0.37 -0.89
N ARG A 33 11.24 0.07 -0.07
CA ARG A 33 12.64 0.21 -0.45
C ARG A 33 13.00 -0.72 -1.60
N THR A 34 12.52 -1.96 -1.57
CA THR A 34 12.76 -2.93 -2.63
C THR A 34 12.15 -2.47 -3.95
N ILE A 35 10.92 -1.99 -3.91
CA ILE A 35 10.22 -1.50 -5.10
C ILE A 35 10.89 -0.26 -5.68
N GLU A 36 11.24 0.70 -4.84
CA GLU A 36 11.89 1.93 -5.27
C GLU A 36 13.25 1.66 -5.92
N ARG A 37 13.99 0.68 -5.40
CA ARG A 37 15.27 0.29 -5.96
C ARG A 37 15.12 -0.19 -7.40
N ASN A 38 14.03 -0.86 -7.71
CA ASN A 38 13.78 -1.39 -9.05
C ASN A 38 13.21 -0.34 -10.00
N LEU A 39 12.57 0.71 -9.48
CA LEU A 39 11.84 1.67 -10.29
C LEU A 39 12.53 3.03 -10.46
N TYR A 40 13.59 3.30 -9.71
CA TYR A 40 14.16 4.65 -9.66
C TYR A 40 14.62 5.18 -11.02
N LYS A 41 14.91 4.31 -11.97
CA LYS A 41 15.35 4.71 -13.31
C LYS A 41 14.23 4.85 -14.33
N LYS A 42 13.01 4.46 -13.98
CA LYS A 42 11.95 4.29 -14.97
C LYS A 42 10.87 5.36 -14.94
N SER A 43 10.67 6.03 -13.82
CA SER A 43 9.58 6.99 -13.74
C SER A 43 9.81 7.98 -12.63
N THR A 44 9.53 9.26 -12.91
CA THR A 44 9.56 10.33 -11.93
C THR A 44 8.18 10.65 -11.38
N SER A 45 7.12 10.12 -12.00
CA SER A 45 5.74 10.41 -11.60
C SER A 45 5.16 9.36 -10.63
N VAL A 46 5.92 8.32 -10.32
CA VAL A 46 5.50 7.25 -9.43
C VAL A 46 6.13 7.45 -8.05
N ARG A 47 5.32 7.37 -7.01
CA ARG A 47 5.78 7.51 -5.63
C ARG A 47 5.13 6.47 -4.74
N TYR A 48 5.89 5.89 -3.84
CA TYR A 48 5.39 4.97 -2.82
C TYR A 48 5.46 5.63 -1.45
N ALA A 49 4.47 5.37 -0.62
CA ALA A 49 4.44 5.87 0.75
C ALA A 49 3.85 4.82 1.69
N CYS A 50 4.43 4.68 2.88
CA CYS A 50 3.87 3.86 3.95
C CYS A 50 3.12 4.79 4.89
N GLU A 51 1.80 4.66 4.95
CA GLU A 51 0.95 5.51 5.77
C GLU A 51 -0.01 4.67 6.60
N ASN A 52 -0.34 5.15 7.79
CA ASN A 52 -1.37 4.53 8.61
C ASN A 52 -2.72 5.03 8.13
N LYS A 53 -3.54 4.11 7.62
CA LYS A 53 -4.84 4.45 7.03
C LYS A 53 -5.94 3.58 7.60
N THR A 54 -7.14 4.14 7.64
CA THR A 54 -8.35 3.38 7.91
C THR A 54 -8.86 2.82 6.59
N VAL A 55 -8.97 1.50 6.50
CA VAL A 55 -9.31 0.82 5.24
C VAL A 55 -10.44 -0.17 5.48
N GLU A 56 -11.23 -0.37 4.44
CA GLU A 56 -12.21 -1.45 4.40
C GLU A 56 -11.54 -2.66 3.78
N ILE A 57 -11.61 -3.81 4.47
CA ILE A 57 -11.01 -5.05 3.99
C ILE A 57 -12.06 -6.13 3.78
N SER A 58 -11.73 -7.07 2.91
CA SER A 58 -12.53 -8.26 2.68
C SER A 58 -11.60 -9.47 2.58
N LYS A 59 -12.15 -10.67 2.62
CA LYS A 59 -11.35 -11.89 2.56
C LYS A 59 -11.47 -12.57 1.22
N ASN A 60 -10.34 -13.06 0.73
CA ASN A 60 -10.30 -13.96 -0.43
C ASN A 60 -10.76 -15.36 0.00
N ALA A 61 -11.02 -16.21 -0.99
CA ALA A 61 -11.41 -17.58 -0.75
C ALA A 61 -10.36 -18.38 0.02
N ASP A 62 -9.09 -18.01 -0.10
CA ASP A 62 -7.98 -18.68 0.59
C ASP A 62 -7.74 -18.16 2.02
N GLY A 63 -8.56 -17.22 2.48
CA GLY A 63 -8.44 -16.66 3.83
C GLY A 63 -7.58 -15.42 3.95
N THR A 64 -6.90 -14.99 2.89
CA THR A 64 -6.12 -13.75 2.92
C THR A 64 -7.02 -12.52 2.84
N ASN A 65 -6.55 -11.42 3.41
CA ASN A 65 -7.28 -10.16 3.38
C ASN A 65 -6.81 -9.29 2.22
N TYR A 66 -7.73 -8.48 1.68
CA TYR A 66 -7.37 -7.47 0.69
C TYR A 66 -8.12 -6.18 0.99
N ILE A 67 -7.55 -5.06 0.57
CA ILE A 67 -8.17 -3.76 0.77
C ILE A 67 -9.19 -3.53 -0.33
N VAL A 68 -10.44 -3.26 0.09
CA VAL A 68 -11.50 -2.87 -0.84
C VAL A 68 -11.35 -1.40 -1.19
N ARG A 69 -11.11 -0.56 -0.16
CA ARG A 69 -10.94 0.89 -0.34
C ARG A 69 -10.30 1.51 0.88
N ILE A 70 -9.71 2.68 0.70
CA ILE A 70 -9.21 3.50 1.80
C ILE A 70 -10.35 4.41 2.25
N VAL A 71 -10.70 4.35 3.53
CA VAL A 71 -11.79 5.14 4.10
C VAL A 71 -11.30 6.53 4.52
N LYS A 72 -10.07 6.61 5.05
CA LYS A 72 -9.48 7.89 5.49
C LYS A 72 -8.04 8.01 5.06
#